data_df0924ff9f53026a8abbdba38f0c1eed
#
_entry.id   df0924ff9f53026a8abbdba38f0c1eed
#
_cell.length_a   1.000
_cell.length_b   1.000
_cell.length_c   1.000
_cell.angle_alpha   90.00
_cell.angle_beta   90.00
_cell.angle_gamma   90.00
#
_symmetry.space_group_name_H-M   'P 1'
#
loop_
_entity.id
_entity.type
_entity.pdbx_description
1 polymer ?
#
loop_
_entity_poly.entity_id
_entity_poly.type
_entity_poly.pdbx_seq_one_letter_code
_entity_poly.pdbx_strand_id
1 'polypeptide(L)'
;YLQNLFDKIYISDIVERNKILHEKSVLDELLNIISSSIGSLTNPSNIAKTFHSVRQIDIDSATVARYLDFFIDSFMISKAERYDVKGRKYIGSPLKYYFSDVGLRNARLNFRQQEENHIMENIIYNELIVRGFSVDVGVVYSREQNSSGNYSKVAREIDFVAVKGGRKVYIQSAFALPDEEKAAQEMKPFALTGDSFPKVIIRKDIRKRWYDDRGVLNMGLIDFLLDENSI
;
A
#
# COMPACT_ATOMS: atom_id res chain seq x y z
N TYR A 1 -16.32 -2.99 20.37
CA TYR A 1 -15.20 -3.92 20.57
C TYR A 1 -13.90 -3.40 19.91
N LEU A 2 -13.88 -3.16 18.58
CA LEU A 2 -12.69 -2.76 17.85
C LEU A 2 -12.08 -1.43 18.35
N GLN A 3 -12.90 -0.44 18.71
CA GLN A 3 -12.40 0.82 19.29
C GLN A 3 -11.69 0.57 20.62
N ASN A 4 -12.29 -0.22 21.52
CA ASN A 4 -11.67 -0.54 22.81
C ASN A 4 -10.38 -1.37 22.62
N LEU A 5 -10.35 -2.29 21.68
CA LEU A 5 -9.15 -3.07 21.33
C LEU A 5 -8.05 -2.17 20.78
N PHE A 6 -8.42 -1.26 19.87
CA PHE A 6 -7.51 -0.25 19.32
C PHE A 6 -6.89 0.59 20.42
N ASP A 7 -7.72 1.16 21.30
CA ASP A 7 -7.25 2.02 22.40
C ASP A 7 -6.31 1.27 23.34
N LYS A 8 -6.59 -0.02 23.61
CA LYS A 8 -5.73 -0.86 24.45
C LYS A 8 -4.36 -1.08 23.80
N ILE A 9 -4.30 -1.49 22.53
CA ILE A 9 -3.05 -1.68 21.79
C ILE A 9 -2.28 -0.36 21.72
N TYR A 10 -2.96 0.71 21.34
CA TYR A 10 -2.36 2.03 21.19
C TYR A 10 -1.76 2.54 22.50
N ILE A 11 -2.52 2.46 23.61
CA ILE A 11 -2.04 2.95 24.90
C ILE A 11 -0.91 2.06 25.42
N SER A 12 -1.12 0.74 25.50
CA SER A 12 -0.18 -0.20 26.12
C SER A 12 1.10 -0.31 25.29
N ASP A 13 0.98 -0.64 24.02
CA ASP A 13 2.15 -1.05 23.22
C ASP A 13 2.89 0.13 22.59
N ILE A 14 2.26 1.28 22.47
CA ILE A 14 2.88 2.46 21.85
C ILE A 14 3.18 3.54 22.89
N VAL A 15 2.16 4.06 23.57
CA VAL A 15 2.32 5.21 24.47
C VAL A 15 3.12 4.85 25.71
N GLU A 16 2.71 3.80 26.43
CA GLU A 16 3.36 3.39 27.68
C GLU A 16 4.76 2.79 27.43
N ARG A 17 4.88 1.86 26.49
CA ARG A 17 6.14 1.21 26.14
C ARG A 17 7.22 2.20 25.72
N ASN A 18 6.85 3.21 24.92
CA ASN A 18 7.78 4.21 24.43
C ASN A 18 7.84 5.49 25.30
N LYS A 19 7.13 5.51 26.45
CA LYS A 19 7.10 6.62 27.41
C LYS A 19 6.70 7.97 26.80
N ILE A 20 5.73 7.94 25.86
CA ILE A 20 5.26 9.12 25.14
C ILE A 20 4.20 9.84 25.99
N LEU A 21 4.62 10.60 27.01
CA LEU A 21 3.71 11.25 27.93
C LEU A 21 3.23 12.63 27.46
N HIS A 22 4.07 13.38 26.74
CA HIS A 22 3.81 14.79 26.41
C HIS A 22 3.40 15.04 24.96
N GLU A 23 3.60 14.08 24.05
CA GLU A 23 3.36 14.24 22.61
C GLU A 23 2.20 13.35 22.11
N LYS A 24 1.30 12.94 22.99
CA LYS A 24 0.17 12.06 22.66
C LYS A 24 -0.71 12.65 21.56
N SER A 25 -0.96 13.95 21.56
CA SER A 25 -1.77 14.61 20.53
C SER A 25 -1.13 14.56 19.14
N VAL A 26 0.20 14.66 19.08
CA VAL A 26 0.97 14.53 17.82
C VAL A 26 0.91 13.10 17.30
N LEU A 27 1.08 12.14 18.20
CA LEU A 27 1.00 10.72 17.86
C LEU A 27 -0.41 10.34 17.38
N ASP A 28 -1.46 10.87 18.05
CA ASP A 28 -2.86 10.69 17.65
C ASP A 28 -3.14 11.24 16.25
N GLU A 29 -2.61 12.44 15.95
CA GLU A 29 -2.79 13.03 14.64
C GLU A 29 -2.03 12.28 13.55
N LEU A 30 -0.80 11.86 13.82
CA LEU A 30 -0.05 11.01 12.89
C LEU A 30 -0.83 9.74 12.55
N LEU A 31 -1.43 9.13 13.55
CA LEU A 31 -2.24 7.94 13.36
C LEU A 31 -3.48 8.20 12.50
N ASN A 32 -4.14 9.36 12.66
CA ASN A 32 -5.24 9.80 11.80
C ASN A 32 -4.77 9.98 10.35
N ILE A 33 -3.63 10.64 10.14
CA ILE A 33 -3.04 10.86 8.81
C ILE A 33 -2.77 9.52 8.12
N ILE A 34 -2.09 8.59 8.80
CA ILE A 34 -1.77 7.27 8.23
C ILE A 34 -3.04 6.45 7.99
N SER A 35 -4.02 6.49 8.90
CA SER A 35 -5.30 5.81 8.73
C SER A 35 -6.08 6.31 7.51
N SER A 36 -5.99 7.61 7.22
CA SER A 36 -6.66 8.25 6.07
C SER A 36 -5.90 8.08 4.76
N SER A 37 -4.63 7.68 4.79
CA SER A 37 -3.74 7.59 3.62
C SER A 37 -3.18 6.18 3.37
N ILE A 38 -3.88 5.14 3.84
CA ILE A 38 -3.46 3.75 3.60
C ILE A 38 -3.29 3.49 2.10
N GLY A 39 -2.26 2.72 1.73
CA GLY A 39 -1.96 2.40 0.34
C GLY A 39 -1.47 3.58 -0.51
N SER A 40 -1.44 4.80 0.03
CA SER A 40 -0.92 5.97 -0.67
C SER A 40 0.58 6.15 -0.43
N LEU A 41 1.29 6.60 -1.47
CA LEU A 41 2.71 6.92 -1.34
C LEU A 41 2.93 8.11 -0.43
N THR A 42 3.66 7.93 0.65
CA THR A 42 4.00 9.00 1.58
C THR A 42 5.43 8.87 2.13
N ASN A 43 5.89 9.91 2.81
CA ASN A 43 7.17 9.91 3.52
C ASN A 43 7.10 10.84 4.75
N PRO A 44 8.01 10.70 5.72
CA PRO A 44 8.02 11.52 6.92
C PRO A 44 8.01 13.03 6.65
N SER A 45 8.71 13.49 5.61
CA SER A 45 8.77 14.92 5.26
C SER A 45 7.43 15.44 4.73
N ASN A 46 6.71 14.65 3.92
CA ASN A 46 5.37 15.03 3.45
C ASN A 46 4.35 15.04 4.59
N ILE A 47 4.45 14.06 5.50
CA ILE A 47 3.61 14.01 6.70
C ILE A 47 3.87 15.25 7.59
N ALA A 48 5.14 15.62 7.82
CA ALA A 48 5.49 16.81 8.59
C ALA A 48 4.89 18.09 7.98
N LYS A 49 4.91 18.23 6.64
CA LYS A 49 4.23 19.33 5.94
C LYS A 49 2.71 19.31 6.14
N THR A 50 2.10 18.13 6.18
CA THR A 50 0.66 17.98 6.47
C THR A 50 0.34 18.45 7.89
N PHE A 51 1.18 18.10 8.88
CA PHE A 51 1.03 18.63 10.25
C PHE A 51 1.05 20.14 10.28
N HIS A 52 2.02 20.78 9.62
CA HIS A 52 2.11 22.23 9.54
C HIS A 52 0.87 22.84 8.87
N SER A 53 0.44 22.31 7.71
CA SER A 53 -0.66 22.89 6.94
C SER A 53 -2.04 22.70 7.59
N VAL A 54 -2.27 21.57 8.27
CA VAL A 54 -3.60 21.21 8.81
C VAL A 54 -3.75 21.61 10.28
N ARG A 55 -2.68 21.51 11.06
CA ARG A 55 -2.71 21.72 12.52
C ARG A 55 -1.87 22.89 13.00
N GLN A 56 -1.08 23.50 12.12
CA GLN A 56 -0.10 24.55 12.48
C GLN A 56 0.89 24.07 13.56
N ILE A 57 1.21 22.78 13.53
CA ILE A 57 2.20 22.14 14.40
C ILE A 57 3.47 21.93 13.60
N ASP A 58 4.57 22.44 14.10
CA ASP A 58 5.89 22.17 13.55
C ASP A 58 6.46 20.88 14.17
N ILE A 59 6.65 19.88 13.35
CA ILE A 59 7.27 18.62 13.70
C ILE A 59 8.37 18.30 12.68
N ASP A 60 9.51 17.84 13.14
CA ASP A 60 10.56 17.42 12.23
C ASP A 60 10.30 16.01 11.65
N SER A 61 10.85 15.76 10.47
CA SER A 61 10.65 14.49 9.78
C SER A 61 11.29 13.30 10.48
N ALA A 62 12.31 13.51 11.31
CA ALA A 62 12.94 12.43 12.07
C ALA A 62 12.02 11.97 13.23
N THR A 63 11.33 12.88 13.88
CA THR A 63 10.32 12.57 14.89
C THR A 63 9.13 11.82 14.26
N VAL A 64 8.66 12.25 13.08
CA VAL A 64 7.62 11.51 12.34
C VAL A 64 8.10 10.10 12.00
N ALA A 65 9.32 9.94 11.50
CA ALA A 65 9.89 8.62 11.19
C ALA A 65 9.93 7.71 12.43
N ARG A 66 10.42 8.24 13.56
CA ARG A 66 10.46 7.51 14.83
C ARG A 66 9.07 7.04 15.29
N TYR A 67 8.04 7.86 15.14
CA TYR A 67 6.67 7.48 15.51
C TYR A 67 6.08 6.44 14.57
N LEU A 68 6.39 6.52 13.27
CA LEU A 68 6.03 5.46 12.33
C LEU A 68 6.69 4.13 12.69
N ASP A 69 7.96 4.15 13.13
CA ASP A 69 8.65 2.95 13.62
C ASP A 69 7.95 2.36 14.85
N PHE A 70 7.44 3.19 15.78
CA PHE A 70 6.65 2.67 16.91
C PHE A 70 5.36 1.98 16.48
N PHE A 71 4.68 2.49 15.44
CA PHE A 71 3.50 1.82 14.88
C PHE A 71 3.87 0.50 14.19
N ILE A 72 5.02 0.44 13.53
CA ILE A 72 5.54 -0.78 12.90
C ILE A 72 5.93 -1.81 13.96
N ASP A 73 6.67 -1.40 14.99
CA ASP A 73 7.15 -2.27 16.07
C ASP A 73 6.01 -2.85 16.93
N SER A 74 4.87 -2.16 16.98
CA SER A 74 3.64 -2.66 17.62
C SER A 74 2.77 -3.53 16.70
N PHE A 75 3.23 -3.81 15.48
CA PHE A 75 2.46 -4.53 14.45
C PHE A 75 1.13 -3.88 14.09
N MET A 76 0.96 -2.59 14.36
CA MET A 76 -0.25 -1.85 13.98
C MET A 76 -0.28 -1.60 12.47
N ILE A 77 0.87 -1.21 11.91
CA ILE A 77 1.07 -1.02 10.48
C ILE A 77 2.30 -1.77 9.99
N SER A 78 2.32 -2.04 8.70
CA SER A 78 3.49 -2.50 7.96
C SER A 78 3.86 -1.48 6.87
N LYS A 79 5.14 -1.44 6.48
CA LYS A 79 5.60 -0.63 5.35
C LYS A 79 5.91 -1.50 4.14
N ALA A 80 5.56 -1.03 2.95
CA ALA A 80 6.01 -1.58 1.69
C ALA A 80 7.01 -0.64 1.03
N GLU A 81 8.20 -1.14 0.71
CA GLU A 81 9.24 -0.38 0.06
C GLU A 81 9.01 -0.31 -1.45
N ARG A 82 9.56 0.70 -2.10
CA ARG A 82 9.49 0.79 -3.57
C ARG A 82 10.67 0.09 -4.21
N TYR A 83 10.38 -0.74 -5.20
CA TYR A 83 11.36 -1.51 -5.93
C TYR A 83 11.35 -1.14 -7.42
N ASP A 84 12.46 -0.62 -7.93
CA ASP A 84 12.65 -0.42 -9.38
C ASP A 84 12.83 -1.79 -10.05
N VAL A 85 11.79 -2.24 -10.74
CA VAL A 85 11.72 -3.58 -11.34
C VAL A 85 12.84 -3.81 -12.34
N LYS A 86 13.12 -2.84 -13.21
CA LYS A 86 14.20 -2.93 -14.22
C LYS A 86 15.58 -2.65 -13.65
N GLY A 87 15.66 -1.66 -12.77
CA GLY A 87 16.92 -1.29 -12.12
C GLY A 87 17.36 -2.27 -11.05
N ARG A 88 16.46 -3.17 -10.61
CA ARG A 88 16.67 -4.18 -9.57
C ARG A 88 17.25 -3.59 -8.28
N LYS A 89 16.67 -2.48 -7.84
CA LYS A 89 17.10 -1.74 -6.64
C LYS A 89 15.94 -1.13 -5.90
N TYR A 90 16.11 -0.99 -4.59
CA TYR A 90 15.16 -0.29 -3.75
C TYR A 90 15.22 1.23 -3.96
N ILE A 91 14.06 1.87 -3.84
CA ILE A 91 13.88 3.31 -3.85
C ILE A 91 13.44 3.69 -2.46
N GLY A 92 14.29 4.35 -1.69
CA GLY A 92 14.11 4.55 -0.26
C GLY A 92 12.90 5.41 0.15
N SER A 93 12.30 6.16 -0.77
CA SER A 93 11.17 7.04 -0.47
C SER A 93 10.49 7.53 -1.76
N PRO A 94 9.17 7.81 -1.77
CA PRO A 94 8.19 7.54 -0.70
C PRO A 94 7.84 6.05 -0.56
N LEU A 95 7.15 5.70 0.55
CA LEU A 95 6.73 4.34 0.89
C LEU A 95 5.20 4.25 0.94
N LYS A 96 4.65 3.04 0.96
CA LYS A 96 3.25 2.80 1.34
C LYS A 96 3.18 2.17 2.73
N TYR A 97 2.10 2.47 3.45
CA TYR A 97 1.80 1.87 4.75
C TYR A 97 0.46 1.17 4.69
N TYR A 98 0.38 -0.01 5.31
CA TYR A 98 -0.82 -0.85 5.39
C TYR A 98 -1.10 -1.21 6.85
N PHE A 99 -2.36 -1.16 7.26
CA PHE A 99 -2.77 -1.64 8.58
C PHE A 99 -2.77 -3.16 8.61
N SER A 100 -2.26 -3.74 9.69
CA SER A 100 -2.33 -5.19 9.90
C SER A 100 -3.77 -5.67 10.06
N ASP A 101 -4.66 -4.83 10.58
CA ASP A 101 -6.09 -5.07 10.67
C ASP A 101 -6.88 -3.86 10.16
N VAL A 102 -7.60 -4.06 9.04
CA VAL A 102 -8.42 -3.02 8.41
C VAL A 102 -9.60 -2.61 9.31
N GLY A 103 -10.09 -3.50 10.17
CA GLY A 103 -11.14 -3.20 11.15
C GLY A 103 -10.65 -2.20 12.19
N LEU A 104 -9.40 -2.33 12.66
CA LEU A 104 -8.78 -1.35 13.56
C LEU A 104 -8.61 0.01 12.89
N ARG A 105 -8.15 0.04 11.65
CA ARG A 105 -8.08 1.28 10.83
C ARG A 105 -9.45 1.94 10.73
N ASN A 106 -10.49 1.19 10.39
CA ASN A 106 -11.83 1.73 10.24
C ASN A 106 -12.40 2.22 11.58
N ALA A 107 -12.14 1.50 12.67
CA ALA A 107 -12.51 1.91 14.02
C ALA A 107 -11.86 3.25 14.41
N ARG A 108 -10.58 3.45 14.07
CA ARG A 108 -9.86 4.72 14.28
C ARG A 108 -10.55 5.89 13.58
N LEU A 109 -11.07 5.68 12.38
CA LEU A 109 -11.77 6.69 11.59
C LEU A 109 -13.28 6.72 11.86
N ASN A 110 -13.74 6.10 12.96
CA ASN A 110 -15.16 6.00 13.32
C ASN A 110 -16.04 5.45 12.17
N PHE A 111 -15.48 4.55 11.34
CA PHE A 111 -16.13 3.94 10.17
C PHE A 111 -16.68 4.94 9.13
N ARG A 112 -16.14 6.17 9.10
CA ARG A 112 -16.61 7.24 8.21
C ARG A 112 -15.95 7.26 6.83
N GLN A 113 -14.74 6.75 6.73
CA GLN A 113 -13.98 6.69 5.46
C GLN A 113 -13.94 5.25 4.96
N GLN A 114 -14.70 4.99 3.91
CA GLN A 114 -14.76 3.69 3.23
C GLN A 114 -14.18 3.83 1.82
N GLU A 115 -12.89 4.01 1.75
CA GLU A 115 -12.14 4.01 0.50
C GLU A 115 -11.89 2.58 0.07
N GLU A 116 -12.92 1.95 -0.53
CA GLU A 116 -12.95 0.51 -0.83
C GLU A 116 -11.73 0.05 -1.66
N ASN A 117 -11.21 0.90 -2.54
CA ASN A 117 -10.01 0.60 -3.33
C ASN A 117 -8.79 0.38 -2.43
N HIS A 118 -8.51 1.32 -1.54
CA HIS A 118 -7.38 1.24 -0.61
C HIS A 118 -7.57 0.13 0.43
N ILE A 119 -8.80 -0.10 0.87
CA ILE A 119 -9.13 -1.22 1.77
C ILE A 119 -8.85 -2.55 1.06
N MET A 120 -9.27 -2.71 -0.18
CA MET A 120 -9.00 -3.91 -0.98
C MET A 120 -7.50 -4.13 -1.17
N GLU A 121 -6.76 -3.09 -1.51
CA GLU A 121 -5.30 -3.14 -1.65
C GLU A 121 -4.65 -3.56 -0.33
N ASN A 122 -5.06 -3.00 0.81
CA ASN A 122 -4.57 -3.40 2.13
C ASN A 122 -4.87 -4.87 2.46
N ILE A 123 -6.07 -5.36 2.12
CA ILE A 123 -6.44 -6.78 2.33
C ILE A 123 -5.54 -7.69 1.50
N ILE A 124 -5.29 -7.36 0.24
CA ILE A 124 -4.40 -8.14 -0.64
C ILE A 124 -2.97 -8.14 -0.07
N TYR A 125 -2.47 -7.00 0.36
CA TYR A 125 -1.15 -6.89 1.01
C TYR A 125 -1.05 -7.83 2.20
N ASN A 126 -2.01 -7.75 3.14
CA ASN A 126 -2.01 -8.58 4.34
C ASN A 126 -2.06 -10.07 4.03
N GLU A 127 -2.89 -10.47 3.06
CA GLU A 127 -2.98 -11.88 2.62
C GLU A 127 -1.65 -12.37 2.03
N LEU A 128 -0.97 -11.55 1.22
CA LEU A 128 0.35 -11.90 0.70
C LEU A 128 1.38 -12.10 1.81
N ILE A 129 1.38 -11.23 2.83
CA ILE A 129 2.27 -11.36 3.99
C ILE A 129 1.96 -12.65 4.77
N VAL A 130 0.67 -12.94 5.04
CA VAL A 130 0.24 -14.18 5.73
C VAL A 130 0.68 -15.42 4.97
N ARG A 131 0.63 -15.40 3.63
CA ARG A 131 1.14 -16.48 2.77
C ARG A 131 2.67 -16.58 2.75
N GLY A 132 3.38 -15.67 3.42
CA GLY A 132 4.84 -15.68 3.53
C GLY A 132 5.58 -15.08 2.34
N PHE A 133 4.93 -14.20 1.57
CA PHE A 133 5.62 -13.41 0.55
C PHE A 133 6.34 -12.21 1.19
N SER A 134 7.50 -11.86 0.65
CA SER A 134 8.04 -10.50 0.75
C SER A 134 7.34 -9.64 -0.29
N VAL A 135 6.82 -8.48 0.11
CA VAL A 135 5.96 -7.64 -0.73
C VAL A 135 6.50 -6.22 -0.80
N ASP A 136 6.80 -5.79 -2.02
CA ASP A 136 7.25 -4.43 -2.33
C ASP A 136 6.28 -3.76 -3.32
N VAL A 137 6.30 -2.43 -3.39
CA VAL A 137 5.62 -1.66 -4.44
C VAL A 137 6.53 -1.60 -5.66
N GLY A 138 6.06 -2.09 -6.81
CA GLY A 138 6.83 -2.09 -8.04
C GLY A 138 6.84 -0.72 -8.71
N VAL A 139 8.01 -0.33 -9.24
CA VAL A 139 8.15 0.88 -10.07
C VAL A 139 8.74 0.50 -11.39
N VAL A 140 8.06 0.88 -12.46
CA VAL A 140 8.54 0.79 -13.84
C VAL A 140 8.47 2.18 -14.49
N TYR A 141 9.20 2.39 -15.56
CA TYR A 141 9.26 3.71 -16.20
C TYR A 141 8.91 3.61 -17.68
N SER A 142 8.03 4.51 -18.13
CA SER A 142 7.80 4.81 -19.55
C SER A 142 8.50 6.10 -19.95
N ARG A 143 8.76 6.26 -21.26
CA ARG A 143 9.11 7.55 -21.85
C ARG A 143 7.85 8.08 -22.52
N GLU A 144 7.42 9.24 -22.13
CA GLU A 144 6.21 9.88 -22.66
C GLU A 144 6.53 11.27 -23.19
N GLN A 145 5.99 11.60 -24.35
CA GLN A 145 6.16 12.91 -24.95
C GLN A 145 5.14 13.87 -24.33
N ASN A 146 5.59 15.01 -23.83
CA ASN A 146 4.72 16.04 -23.32
C ASN A 146 4.15 16.88 -24.47
N SER A 147 3.20 17.78 -24.16
CA SER A 147 2.57 18.68 -25.13
C SER A 147 3.56 19.61 -25.86
N SER A 148 4.75 19.80 -25.33
CA SER A 148 5.82 20.61 -25.94
C SER A 148 6.81 19.79 -26.76
N GLY A 149 6.54 18.50 -27.04
CA GLY A 149 7.37 17.61 -27.83
C GLY A 149 8.57 17.01 -27.11
N ASN A 150 8.82 17.35 -25.84
CA ASN A 150 9.92 16.82 -25.06
C ASN A 150 9.55 15.47 -24.42
N TYR A 151 10.52 14.54 -24.39
CA TYR A 151 10.33 13.25 -23.73
C TYR A 151 10.66 13.37 -22.24
N SER A 152 9.74 12.92 -21.40
CA SER A 152 9.91 12.79 -19.96
C SER A 152 9.85 11.32 -19.52
N LYS A 153 10.56 10.99 -18.44
CA LYS A 153 10.50 9.70 -17.79
C LYS A 153 9.33 9.72 -16.80
N VAL A 154 8.31 8.90 -17.05
CA VAL A 154 7.12 8.80 -16.21
C VAL A 154 7.19 7.49 -15.41
N ALA A 155 7.11 7.61 -14.07
CA ALA A 155 7.02 6.46 -13.19
C ALA A 155 5.60 5.87 -13.23
N ARG A 156 5.53 4.55 -13.35
CA ARG A 156 4.30 3.75 -13.28
C ARG A 156 4.42 2.77 -12.14
N GLU A 157 3.36 2.60 -11.38
CA GLU A 157 3.31 1.74 -10.22
C GLU A 157 2.76 0.35 -10.59
N ILE A 158 3.33 -0.68 -9.97
CA ILE A 158 2.74 -2.00 -9.81
C ILE A 158 2.46 -2.13 -8.33
N ASP A 159 1.22 -2.37 -7.95
CA ASP A 159 0.81 -2.34 -6.54
C ASP A 159 1.67 -3.28 -5.70
N PHE A 160 1.92 -4.49 -6.20
CA PHE A 160 2.77 -5.44 -5.47
C PHE A 160 3.73 -6.21 -6.37
N VAL A 161 4.96 -6.28 -5.91
CA VAL A 161 5.98 -7.24 -6.34
C VAL A 161 6.12 -8.25 -5.21
N ALA A 162 5.48 -9.41 -5.35
CA ALA A 162 5.47 -10.44 -4.34
C ALA A 162 6.51 -11.52 -4.64
N VAL A 163 7.39 -11.82 -3.67
CA VAL A 163 8.49 -12.78 -3.82
C VAL A 163 8.46 -13.81 -2.69
N LYS A 164 8.47 -15.09 -3.04
CA LYS A 164 8.55 -16.21 -2.08
C LYS A 164 9.31 -17.38 -2.69
N GLY A 165 10.38 -17.86 -2.02
CA GLY A 165 11.11 -19.06 -2.43
C GLY A 165 11.63 -19.00 -3.88
N GLY A 166 12.09 -17.83 -4.35
CA GLY A 166 12.56 -17.61 -5.71
C GLY A 166 11.46 -17.36 -6.75
N ARG A 167 10.19 -17.56 -6.42
CA ARG A 167 9.05 -17.17 -7.24
C ARG A 167 8.79 -15.68 -7.10
N LYS A 168 8.56 -15.00 -8.22
CA LYS A 168 8.17 -13.59 -8.26
C LYS A 168 6.85 -13.47 -9.03
N VAL A 169 5.93 -12.67 -8.51
CA VAL A 169 4.64 -12.37 -9.14
C VAL A 169 4.41 -10.86 -9.08
N TYR A 170 3.91 -10.28 -10.15
CA TYR A 170 3.44 -8.90 -10.20
C TYR A 170 1.93 -8.86 -10.03
N ILE A 171 1.44 -8.05 -9.12
CA ILE A 171 0.03 -8.01 -8.78
C ILE A 171 -0.47 -6.56 -8.84
N GLN A 172 -1.63 -6.38 -9.47
CA GLN A 172 -2.38 -5.14 -9.50
C GLN A 172 -3.72 -5.35 -8.79
N SER A 173 -4.12 -4.40 -7.95
CA SER A 173 -5.40 -4.35 -7.28
C SER A 173 -6.35 -3.44 -8.04
N ALA A 174 -7.39 -3.98 -8.64
CA ALA A 174 -8.37 -3.21 -9.38
C ALA A 174 -9.78 -3.45 -8.83
N PHE A 175 -10.37 -2.44 -8.21
CA PHE A 175 -11.71 -2.55 -7.64
C PHE A 175 -12.75 -2.94 -8.69
N ALA A 176 -12.73 -2.26 -9.84
CA ALA A 176 -13.49 -2.59 -11.03
C ALA A 176 -12.77 -2.09 -12.28
N LEU A 177 -12.94 -2.79 -13.39
CA LEU A 177 -12.46 -2.38 -14.71
C LEU A 177 -13.68 -2.21 -15.62
N PRO A 178 -14.36 -1.05 -15.58
CA PRO A 178 -15.64 -0.84 -16.23
C PRO A 178 -15.54 -0.83 -17.76
N ASP A 179 -14.36 -0.52 -18.29
CA ASP A 179 -14.11 -0.38 -19.72
C ASP A 179 -12.69 -0.78 -20.11
N GLU A 180 -12.45 -0.89 -21.42
CA GLU A 180 -11.15 -1.29 -21.97
C GLU A 180 -10.05 -0.26 -21.71
N GLU A 181 -10.38 1.02 -21.66
CA GLU A 181 -9.41 2.09 -21.40
C GLU A 181 -8.85 1.97 -19.98
N LYS A 182 -9.72 1.78 -18.98
CA LYS A 182 -9.33 1.56 -17.59
C LYS A 182 -8.50 0.27 -17.46
N ALA A 183 -8.92 -0.81 -18.12
CA ALA A 183 -8.18 -2.07 -18.14
C ALA A 183 -6.78 -1.87 -18.77
N ALA A 184 -6.67 -1.13 -19.87
CA ALA A 184 -5.39 -0.85 -20.51
C ALA A 184 -4.46 -0.01 -19.61
N GLN A 185 -5.01 0.95 -18.87
CA GLN A 185 -4.25 1.74 -17.91
C GLN A 185 -3.66 0.88 -16.78
N GLU A 186 -4.46 -0.01 -16.18
CA GLU A 186 -4.02 -0.92 -15.13
C GLU A 186 -2.97 -1.95 -15.63
N MET A 187 -3.05 -2.34 -16.89
CA MET A 187 -2.10 -3.26 -17.51
C MET A 187 -0.80 -2.60 -18.00
N LYS A 188 -0.79 -1.29 -18.19
CA LYS A 188 0.37 -0.56 -18.76
C LYS A 188 1.67 -0.80 -17.97
N PRO A 189 1.68 -0.83 -16.62
CA PRO A 189 2.89 -1.15 -15.86
C PRO A 189 3.44 -2.55 -16.15
N PHE A 190 2.58 -3.55 -16.33
CA PHE A 190 2.99 -4.92 -16.62
C PHE A 190 3.73 -5.05 -17.94
N ALA A 191 3.30 -4.32 -18.98
CA ALA A 191 3.98 -4.31 -20.26
C ALA A 191 5.40 -3.72 -20.19
N LEU A 192 5.66 -2.93 -19.14
CA LEU A 192 6.94 -2.24 -18.94
C LEU A 192 7.93 -3.05 -18.09
N THR A 193 7.58 -4.19 -17.50
CA THR A 193 8.51 -4.99 -16.67
C THR A 193 9.68 -5.54 -17.48
N GLY A 194 9.44 -5.97 -18.71
CA GLY A 194 10.45 -6.50 -19.61
C GLY A 194 10.91 -7.91 -19.25
N ASP A 195 10.13 -8.64 -18.45
CA ASP A 195 10.36 -10.02 -18.05
C ASP A 195 9.09 -10.88 -18.17
N SER A 196 9.25 -12.19 -17.96
CA SER A 196 8.19 -13.19 -18.11
C SER A 196 7.60 -13.68 -16.78
N PHE A 197 7.84 -12.97 -15.68
CA PHE A 197 7.23 -13.35 -14.41
C PHE A 197 5.70 -13.23 -14.48
N PRO A 198 4.96 -14.10 -13.78
CA PRO A 198 3.51 -14.06 -13.73
C PRO A 198 2.96 -12.69 -13.38
N LYS A 199 1.86 -12.30 -14.02
CA LYS A 199 1.16 -11.05 -13.83
C LYS A 199 -0.29 -11.36 -13.47
N VAL A 200 -0.78 -10.76 -12.41
CA VAL A 200 -2.11 -11.02 -11.85
C VAL A 200 -2.83 -9.69 -11.61
N ILE A 201 -4.09 -9.60 -12.03
CA ILE A 201 -4.99 -8.53 -11.61
C ILE A 201 -6.02 -9.13 -10.68
N ILE A 202 -6.05 -8.67 -9.42
CA ILE A 202 -7.06 -9.06 -8.44
C ILE A 202 -8.19 -8.03 -8.49
N ARG A 203 -9.43 -8.51 -8.70
CA ARG A 203 -10.60 -7.68 -8.96
C ARG A 203 -11.73 -8.02 -7.97
N LYS A 204 -12.52 -7.01 -7.58
CA LYS A 204 -13.74 -7.22 -6.78
C LYS A 204 -14.93 -7.67 -7.61
N ASP A 205 -15.02 -7.21 -8.85
CA ASP A 205 -16.20 -7.33 -9.72
C ASP A 205 -16.32 -8.67 -10.44
N ILE A 206 -15.36 -9.60 -10.26
CA ILE A 206 -15.36 -10.92 -10.91
C ILE A 206 -15.36 -12.06 -9.90
N ARG A 207 -15.87 -13.23 -10.34
CA ARG A 207 -15.94 -14.45 -9.49
C ARG A 207 -15.08 -15.59 -9.99
N LYS A 208 -14.82 -15.65 -11.32
CA LYS A 208 -14.03 -16.74 -11.95
C LYS A 208 -12.73 -16.16 -12.48
N ARG A 209 -11.67 -16.94 -12.37
CA ARG A 209 -10.35 -16.59 -12.92
C ARG A 209 -10.25 -16.96 -14.39
N TRP A 210 -9.51 -16.15 -15.17
CA TRP A 210 -9.14 -16.44 -16.55
C TRP A 210 -7.85 -15.74 -16.92
N TYR A 211 -7.18 -16.24 -17.96
CA TYR A 211 -6.05 -15.54 -18.56
C TYR A 211 -6.54 -14.70 -19.75
N ASP A 212 -6.05 -13.49 -19.86
CA ASP A 212 -6.28 -12.67 -21.03
C ASP A 212 -5.28 -13.03 -22.17
N ASP A 213 -5.45 -12.40 -23.34
CA ASP A 213 -4.63 -12.64 -24.53
C ASP A 213 -3.15 -12.28 -24.33
N ARG A 214 -2.81 -11.54 -23.28
CA ARG A 214 -1.44 -11.16 -22.88
C ARG A 214 -0.85 -12.09 -21.82
N GLY A 215 -1.58 -13.12 -21.41
CA GLY A 215 -1.18 -14.05 -20.37
C GLY A 215 -1.28 -13.48 -18.96
N VAL A 216 -2.04 -12.40 -18.75
CA VAL A 216 -2.30 -11.85 -17.42
C VAL A 216 -3.47 -12.60 -16.79
N LEU A 217 -3.26 -13.13 -15.58
CA LEU A 217 -4.31 -13.77 -14.81
C LEU A 217 -5.25 -12.73 -14.21
N ASN A 218 -6.52 -12.75 -14.60
CA ASN A 218 -7.59 -12.01 -13.93
C ASN A 218 -8.24 -12.91 -12.89
N MET A 219 -8.31 -12.46 -11.64
CA MET A 219 -8.78 -13.24 -10.49
C MET A 219 -9.69 -12.42 -9.60
N GLY A 220 -10.75 -13.04 -9.08
CA GLY A 220 -11.63 -12.40 -8.10
C GLY A 220 -10.95 -12.27 -6.73
N LEU A 221 -11.23 -11.19 -6.00
CA LEU A 221 -10.73 -11.01 -4.62
C LEU A 221 -11.11 -12.18 -3.72
N ILE A 222 -12.35 -12.64 -3.78
CA ILE A 222 -12.80 -13.76 -2.94
C ILE A 222 -12.11 -15.06 -3.35
N ASP A 223 -11.93 -15.30 -4.65
CA ASP A 223 -11.20 -16.46 -5.17
C ASP A 223 -9.73 -16.44 -4.69
N PHE A 224 -9.09 -15.27 -4.73
CA PHE A 224 -7.75 -15.07 -4.18
C PHE A 224 -7.68 -15.40 -2.67
N LEU A 225 -8.61 -14.89 -1.87
CA LEU A 225 -8.59 -15.06 -0.41
C LEU A 225 -8.90 -16.50 0.04
N LEU A 226 -9.71 -17.26 -0.72
CA LEU A 226 -10.13 -18.62 -0.35
C LEU A 226 -9.20 -19.71 -0.87
N ASP A 227 -8.37 -19.44 -1.88
CA ASP A 227 -7.42 -20.41 -2.46
C ASP A 227 -5.98 -19.97 -2.19
N GLU A 228 -5.35 -20.55 -1.16
CA GLU A 228 -3.96 -20.27 -0.77
C GLU A 228 -2.95 -20.53 -1.88
N ASN A 229 -3.29 -21.40 -2.84
CA ASN A 229 -2.44 -21.78 -3.97
C ASN A 229 -2.79 -21.02 -5.26
N SER A 230 -3.59 -19.96 -5.17
CA SER A 230 -4.09 -19.22 -6.33
C SER A 230 -2.98 -18.46 -7.09
N ILE A 231 -1.85 -18.18 -6.44
CA ILE A 231 -0.69 -17.50 -7.03
C ILE A 231 0.62 -18.13 -6.57
#